data_cf315e950e6ea01b5a44e5f3492bbf3b
#
_entry.id   cf315e950e6ea01b5a44e5f3492bbf3b
#
_cell.length_a   1.000
_cell.length_b   1.000
_cell.length_c   1.000
_cell.angle_alpha   90.00
_cell.angle_beta   90.00
_cell.angle_gamma   90.00
#
_symmetry.space_group_name_H-M   'P 1'
#
loop_
_entity.id
_entity.type
_entity.pdbx_description
1 polymer ?
#
loop_
_entity_poly.entity_id
_entity_poly.type
_entity_poly.pdbx_seq_one_letter_code
_entity_poly.pdbx_strand_id
1 'polypeptide(L)'
;MDKQANVPNATFTYAVTAGNAKAYDVAGKKFQVLAGVDSDKITMAGVGGTAEAAAAANTIVFRQGDGSDGAHEGKDQYVKDLDTTKQKYAMKTATLDFSAVQFTEPGVYRYIITESGTNQGITNDADLTRVLDVYVNDASAEVDGAFTKKLTIAGYVLHSNENDEPDVAAGADFGSTGAYVATKSQGFTNSYDTSDLTLRKQVTGNQASRDKYFEFTLNIDKAQPNTKYDVVIDDADATSKANAATISANAGQANVTSITTDGAGKATQKFYLQHGQQITVQGLAKDTTYAVTENTEDYKSTANTKDAPVVDTKADTEAAPVDGTIVSTDLTTGFLNTRDGVIPTGVIMAVAPFAVVTILGGAGIVTMVMKKNKKEDK
;
A
#
# COMPACT_ATOMS: atom_id res chain seq x y z
N MET A 1 -5.66 4.78 -1.67
CA MET A 1 -4.61 3.73 -1.66
C MET A 1 -4.74 2.83 -2.87
N ASP A 2 -3.66 2.18 -3.27
CA ASP A 2 -3.65 1.24 -4.39
C ASP A 2 -4.62 0.07 -4.14
N LYS A 3 -5.18 -0.51 -5.22
CA LYS A 3 -6.15 -1.62 -5.14
C LYS A 3 -5.53 -2.89 -4.53
N GLN A 4 -4.24 -3.11 -4.72
CA GLN A 4 -3.50 -4.25 -4.19
C GLN A 4 -2.95 -4.01 -2.79
N ALA A 5 -2.91 -2.75 -2.33
CA ALA A 5 -2.45 -2.43 -0.99
C ALA A 5 -3.44 -2.93 0.07
N ASN A 6 -2.91 -3.47 1.15
CA ASN A 6 -3.70 -3.73 2.35
C ASN A 6 -4.01 -2.42 3.08
N VAL A 7 -5.07 -2.42 3.89
CA VAL A 7 -5.32 -1.30 4.79
C VAL A 7 -4.12 -1.16 5.72
N PRO A 8 -3.50 0.04 5.85
CA PRO A 8 -2.35 0.23 6.71
C PRO A 8 -2.71 0.12 8.18
N ASN A 9 -1.75 -0.31 9.01
CA ASN A 9 -1.87 -0.17 10.45
C ASN A 9 -1.64 1.30 10.82
N ALA A 10 -2.70 2.03 11.11
CA ALA A 10 -2.67 3.46 11.36
C ALA A 10 -3.54 3.85 12.55
N THR A 11 -3.09 4.82 13.32
CA THR A 11 -3.86 5.38 14.44
C THR A 11 -3.92 6.89 14.27
N PHE A 12 -5.13 7.41 14.27
CA PHE A 12 -5.41 8.83 14.28
C PHE A 12 -6.04 9.21 15.60
N THR A 13 -5.58 10.32 16.18
CA THR A 13 -6.10 10.85 17.43
C THR A 13 -6.81 12.18 17.17
N TYR A 14 -7.93 12.35 17.80
CA TYR A 14 -8.78 13.53 17.62
C TYR A 14 -8.91 14.30 18.92
N ALA A 15 -8.93 15.62 18.80
CA ALA A 15 -9.24 16.51 19.91
C ALA A 15 -10.46 17.35 19.55
N VAL A 16 -11.36 17.54 20.52
CA VAL A 16 -12.51 18.45 20.38
C VAL A 16 -12.28 19.63 21.31
N THR A 17 -12.25 20.82 20.74
CA THR A 17 -12.05 22.06 21.50
C THR A 17 -13.19 23.05 21.23
N ALA A 18 -13.39 24.03 22.10
CA ALA A 18 -14.34 25.09 21.86
C ALA A 18 -13.90 25.95 20.66
N GLY A 19 -14.80 26.13 19.70
CA GLY A 19 -14.65 27.16 18.67
C GLY A 19 -15.03 28.54 19.19
N ASN A 20 -14.65 29.57 18.48
CA ASN A 20 -14.91 30.96 18.87
C ASN A 20 -16.33 31.37 18.49
N ALA A 21 -16.92 32.25 19.30
CA ALA A 21 -18.15 32.95 18.95
C ALA A 21 -17.91 33.84 17.72
N LYS A 22 -18.85 33.84 16.78
CA LYS A 22 -18.75 34.64 15.55
C LYS A 22 -20.12 35.11 15.09
N ALA A 23 -20.21 36.37 14.70
CA ALA A 23 -21.41 36.89 14.05
C ALA A 23 -21.28 36.81 12.55
N TYR A 24 -22.36 36.42 11.89
CA TYR A 24 -22.46 36.32 10.43
C TYR A 24 -23.60 37.22 9.94
N ASP A 25 -23.41 37.81 8.79
CA ASP A 25 -24.46 38.52 8.04
C ASP A 25 -24.70 37.77 6.71
N VAL A 26 -25.79 37.08 6.66
CA VAL A 26 -26.14 36.26 5.49
C VAL A 26 -27.44 36.79 4.88
N ALA A 27 -27.36 37.35 3.69
CA ALA A 27 -28.50 37.91 2.98
C ALA A 27 -29.28 38.97 3.79
N GLY A 28 -28.54 39.80 4.56
CA GLY A 28 -29.13 40.85 5.40
C GLY A 28 -29.73 40.39 6.72
N LYS A 29 -29.59 39.09 7.04
CA LYS A 29 -29.99 38.52 8.33
C LYS A 29 -28.72 38.25 9.18
N LYS A 30 -28.78 38.68 10.44
CA LYS A 30 -27.66 38.46 11.36
C LYS A 30 -27.85 37.16 12.13
N PHE A 31 -26.81 36.36 12.13
CA PHE A 31 -26.73 35.11 12.90
C PHE A 31 -25.54 35.19 13.83
N GLN A 32 -25.67 34.57 14.98
CA GLN A 32 -24.56 34.44 15.91
C GLN A 32 -24.32 32.96 16.17
N VAL A 33 -23.09 32.55 15.94
CA VAL A 33 -22.57 31.28 16.44
C VAL A 33 -21.94 31.54 17.78
N LEU A 34 -22.29 30.74 18.78
CA LEU A 34 -21.77 30.79 20.14
C LEU A 34 -20.47 29.99 20.24
N ALA A 35 -19.60 30.35 21.14
CA ALA A 35 -18.44 29.54 21.49
C ALA A 35 -18.93 28.17 22.04
N GLY A 36 -18.23 27.10 21.71
CA GLY A 36 -18.48 25.79 22.30
C GLY A 36 -18.32 25.82 23.81
N VAL A 37 -19.19 25.16 24.53
CA VAL A 37 -19.15 25.02 25.99
C VAL A 37 -18.77 23.58 26.35
N ASP A 38 -18.14 23.42 27.53
CA ASP A 38 -17.83 22.06 28.09
C ASP A 38 -17.15 21.12 27.09
N SER A 39 -16.26 21.62 26.23
CA SER A 39 -15.60 20.81 25.19
C SER A 39 -14.75 19.67 25.78
N ASP A 40 -14.28 19.82 27.02
CA ASP A 40 -13.56 18.81 27.80
C ASP A 40 -14.45 17.65 28.26
N LYS A 41 -15.78 17.83 28.22
CA LYS A 41 -16.76 16.78 28.54
C LYS A 41 -17.24 15.99 27.33
N ILE A 42 -16.89 16.44 26.11
CA ILE A 42 -17.22 15.71 24.89
C ILE A 42 -16.29 14.53 24.75
N THR A 43 -16.84 13.34 24.67
CA THR A 43 -16.07 12.13 24.43
C THR A 43 -16.31 11.62 23.02
N MET A 44 -15.25 11.08 22.41
CA MET A 44 -15.31 10.44 21.12
C MET A 44 -15.04 8.94 21.31
N ALA A 45 -16.00 8.13 20.94
CA ALA A 45 -15.81 6.71 20.81
C ALA A 45 -15.38 6.43 19.38
N GLY A 46 -14.18 5.86 19.20
CA GLY A 46 -13.78 5.27 17.93
C GLY A 46 -14.67 4.06 17.66
N VAL A 47 -15.44 4.10 16.61
CA VAL A 47 -16.30 3.00 16.23
C VAL A 47 -15.58 2.13 15.24
N GLY A 48 -14.90 1.16 15.73
CA GLY A 48 -14.57 -0.01 14.95
C GLY A 48 -15.49 -1.12 15.40
N GLY A 49 -15.78 -2.09 14.53
CA GLY A 49 -16.57 -3.26 14.92
C GLY A 49 -16.04 -3.92 16.20
N THR A 50 -16.71 -4.92 16.65
CA THR A 50 -16.54 -5.61 17.95
C THR A 50 -15.11 -6.02 18.35
N ALA A 51 -14.14 -5.97 17.44
CA ALA A 51 -12.73 -6.24 17.73
C ALA A 51 -11.95 -5.04 18.30
N GLU A 52 -12.51 -3.83 18.31
CA GLU A 52 -11.80 -2.61 18.69
C GLU A 52 -12.18 -2.01 20.05
N ALA A 53 -12.81 -2.80 20.90
CA ALA A 53 -13.12 -2.39 22.27
C ALA A 53 -11.91 -1.95 23.10
N ALA A 54 -10.72 -1.99 22.56
CA ALA A 54 -9.47 -1.59 23.19
C ALA A 54 -8.81 -0.35 22.54
N ALA A 55 -9.46 0.35 21.60
CA ALA A 55 -8.94 1.61 21.12
C ALA A 55 -8.99 2.65 22.22
N ALA A 56 -7.90 3.40 22.41
CA ALA A 56 -7.89 4.51 23.36
C ALA A 56 -8.99 5.52 23.02
N ALA A 57 -9.53 6.18 24.04
CA ALA A 57 -10.51 7.24 23.85
C ALA A 57 -9.97 8.27 22.83
N ASN A 58 -10.86 8.80 22.00
CA ASN A 58 -10.54 9.78 20.96
C ASN A 58 -9.58 9.29 19.87
N THR A 59 -9.49 8.00 19.63
CA THR A 59 -8.69 7.43 18.55
C THR A 59 -9.53 6.63 17.56
N ILE A 60 -9.12 6.66 16.28
CA ILE A 60 -9.57 5.73 15.25
C ILE A 60 -8.35 4.93 14.80
N VAL A 61 -8.47 3.61 14.83
CA VAL A 61 -7.40 2.68 14.48
C VAL A 61 -7.79 1.90 13.22
N PHE A 62 -6.94 1.96 12.21
CA PHE A 62 -7.03 1.09 11.03
C PHE A 62 -6.06 -0.07 11.16
N ARG A 63 -6.44 -1.23 10.63
CA ARG A 63 -5.63 -2.45 10.64
C ARG A 63 -5.70 -3.17 9.29
N GLN A 64 -4.71 -3.96 9.00
CA GLN A 64 -4.60 -4.71 7.74
C GLN A 64 -5.85 -5.53 7.39
N GLY A 65 -6.54 -6.08 8.38
CA GLY A 65 -7.77 -6.87 8.19
C GLY A 65 -9.05 -6.06 7.99
N ASP A 66 -9.00 -4.72 8.11
CA ASP A 66 -10.19 -3.90 8.00
C ASP A 66 -10.73 -3.94 6.57
N GLY A 67 -12.02 -4.23 6.41
CA GLY A 67 -12.69 -4.28 5.13
C GLY A 67 -12.27 -5.42 4.18
N SER A 68 -11.45 -6.36 4.64
CA SER A 68 -10.97 -7.49 3.82
C SER A 68 -12.00 -8.62 3.70
N ASP A 69 -13.00 -8.64 4.55
CA ASP A 69 -14.10 -9.60 4.54
C ASP A 69 -15.45 -8.91 4.36
N GLY A 70 -16.38 -9.56 3.71
CA GLY A 70 -17.75 -9.06 3.53
C GLY A 70 -18.52 -8.87 4.84
N ALA A 71 -17.97 -9.26 5.99
CA ALA A 71 -18.60 -9.11 7.30
C ALA A 71 -18.68 -7.66 7.76
N HIS A 72 -17.85 -6.80 7.19
CA HIS A 72 -17.78 -5.37 7.53
C HIS A 72 -18.43 -4.47 6.46
N GLU A 73 -18.92 -5.03 5.37
CA GLU A 73 -19.61 -4.27 4.33
C GLU A 73 -20.88 -3.62 4.90
N GLY A 74 -20.99 -2.31 4.69
CA GLY A 74 -22.12 -1.52 5.22
C GLY A 74 -22.01 -1.17 6.71
N LYS A 75 -20.89 -1.48 7.37
CA LYS A 75 -20.54 -1.06 8.72
C LYS A 75 -19.43 0.00 8.69
N ASP A 76 -18.98 0.40 9.87
CA ASP A 76 -17.96 1.46 10.01
C ASP A 76 -16.57 1.07 9.47
N GLN A 77 -16.35 -0.20 9.26
CA GLN A 77 -15.13 -0.72 8.62
C GLN A 77 -15.45 -1.12 7.20
N TYR A 78 -14.90 -0.40 6.25
CA TYR A 78 -15.29 -0.58 4.88
C TYR A 78 -14.15 -0.29 3.92
N VAL A 79 -13.91 -1.20 3.00
CA VAL A 79 -13.01 -1.01 1.87
C VAL A 79 -13.80 -1.14 0.59
N LYS A 80 -13.71 -0.12 -0.25
CA LYS A 80 -14.41 -0.09 -1.53
C LYS A 80 -13.47 0.36 -2.63
N ASP A 81 -13.59 -0.24 -3.79
CA ASP A 81 -12.98 0.28 -5.00
C ASP A 81 -13.64 1.62 -5.38
N LEU A 82 -12.82 2.67 -5.51
CA LEU A 82 -13.32 3.99 -5.92
C LEU A 82 -13.60 4.05 -7.42
N ASP A 83 -12.84 3.28 -8.20
CA ASP A 83 -13.01 3.18 -9.63
C ASP A 83 -12.49 1.83 -10.15
N THR A 84 -12.55 1.64 -11.47
CA THR A 84 -12.06 0.43 -12.14
C THR A 84 -10.54 0.38 -12.28
N THR A 85 -9.84 1.45 -11.91
CA THR A 85 -8.40 1.54 -12.08
C THR A 85 -7.65 0.82 -10.96
N LYS A 86 -7.28 1.48 -9.89
CA LYS A 86 -6.47 0.85 -8.84
C LYS A 86 -6.74 1.44 -7.46
N GLN A 87 -7.67 2.38 -7.35
CA GLN A 87 -7.87 3.08 -6.09
C GLN A 87 -8.98 2.47 -5.26
N LYS A 88 -8.75 2.34 -3.98
CA LYS A 88 -9.73 1.96 -2.99
C LYS A 88 -9.58 2.82 -1.74
N TYR A 89 -10.58 2.79 -0.87
CA TYR A 89 -10.54 3.47 0.41
C TYR A 89 -10.99 2.56 1.54
N ALA A 90 -10.51 2.84 2.75
CA ALA A 90 -11.08 2.33 3.99
C ALA A 90 -11.68 3.49 4.76
N MET A 91 -12.85 3.28 5.35
CA MET A 91 -13.57 4.32 6.08
C MET A 91 -13.97 3.79 7.46
N LYS A 92 -13.78 4.62 8.47
CA LYS A 92 -14.32 4.40 9.82
C LYS A 92 -15.01 5.65 10.30
N THR A 93 -16.05 5.49 11.09
CA THR A 93 -16.79 6.60 11.70
C THR A 93 -16.48 6.68 13.20
N ALA A 94 -16.62 7.87 13.75
CA ALA A 94 -16.54 8.11 15.18
C ALA A 94 -17.83 8.74 15.65
N THR A 95 -18.24 8.42 16.87
CA THR A 95 -19.39 9.02 17.54
C THR A 95 -18.92 10.01 18.57
N LEU A 96 -19.43 11.24 18.51
CA LEU A 96 -19.24 12.26 19.54
C LEU A 96 -20.40 12.20 20.52
N ASP A 97 -20.09 12.09 21.80
CA ASP A 97 -21.06 12.08 22.90
C ASP A 97 -21.10 13.45 23.59
N PHE A 98 -22.23 14.11 23.48
CA PHE A 98 -22.53 15.41 24.09
C PHE A 98 -23.40 15.29 25.35
N SER A 99 -23.64 14.11 25.86
CA SER A 99 -24.57 13.89 26.99
C SER A 99 -24.16 14.60 28.28
N ALA A 100 -22.86 14.86 28.47
CA ALA A 100 -22.33 15.56 29.62
C ALA A 100 -22.20 17.09 29.42
N VAL A 101 -22.46 17.58 28.20
CA VAL A 101 -22.37 19.03 27.88
C VAL A 101 -23.61 19.78 28.41
N GLN A 102 -23.37 20.88 29.09
CA GLN A 102 -24.45 21.71 29.63
C GLN A 102 -24.60 23.01 28.81
N PHE A 103 -25.51 23.00 27.87
CA PHE A 103 -25.87 24.19 27.10
C PHE A 103 -26.58 25.20 27.98
N THR A 104 -26.29 26.48 27.81
CA THR A 104 -26.84 27.57 28.66
C THR A 104 -28.06 28.22 28.02
N GLU A 105 -28.13 28.28 26.72
CA GLU A 105 -29.21 28.90 25.93
C GLU A 105 -29.42 28.20 24.59
N PRO A 106 -30.56 28.38 23.92
CA PRO A 106 -30.73 27.92 22.54
C PRO A 106 -29.78 28.67 21.60
N GLY A 107 -29.25 27.98 20.58
CA GLY A 107 -28.33 28.61 19.64
C GLY A 107 -27.50 27.61 18.88
N VAL A 108 -26.53 28.09 18.12
CA VAL A 108 -25.56 27.29 17.40
C VAL A 108 -24.23 27.38 18.15
N TYR A 109 -23.76 26.24 18.64
CA TYR A 109 -22.49 26.12 19.36
C TYR A 109 -21.40 25.55 18.48
N ARG A 110 -20.27 26.24 18.41
CA ARG A 110 -19.15 25.84 17.54
C ARG A 110 -18.06 25.14 18.30
N TYR A 111 -17.64 24.00 17.75
CA TYR A 111 -16.49 23.23 18.21
C TYR A 111 -15.51 23.02 17.05
N ILE A 112 -14.24 22.82 17.40
CA ILE A 112 -13.18 22.49 16.47
C ILE A 112 -12.75 21.05 16.74
N ILE A 113 -12.76 20.22 15.71
CA ILE A 113 -12.23 18.87 15.73
C ILE A 113 -10.87 18.89 15.02
N THR A 114 -9.82 18.47 15.72
CA THR A 114 -8.46 18.41 15.18
C THR A 114 -8.02 16.98 15.09
N GLU A 115 -7.57 16.55 13.89
CA GLU A 115 -6.92 15.26 13.68
C GLU A 115 -5.42 15.40 13.94
N SER A 116 -4.83 14.37 14.54
CA SER A 116 -3.39 14.22 14.71
C SER A 116 -2.98 12.75 14.59
N GLY A 117 -1.72 12.52 14.29
CA GLY A 117 -1.12 11.21 14.16
C GLY A 117 -0.12 11.21 13.02
N THR A 118 1.00 10.52 13.21
CA THR A 118 2.00 10.27 12.18
C THR A 118 2.06 8.78 11.95
N ASN A 119 1.74 8.34 10.75
CA ASN A 119 1.70 6.93 10.37
C ASN A 119 2.57 6.70 9.14
N GLN A 120 3.31 5.59 9.11
CA GLN A 120 4.23 5.26 8.03
C GLN A 120 3.51 5.16 6.68
N GLY A 121 4.03 5.87 5.67
CA GLY A 121 3.49 5.87 4.30
C GLY A 121 2.14 6.58 4.15
N ILE A 122 1.66 7.26 5.21
CA ILE A 122 0.41 8.00 5.16
C ILE A 122 0.70 9.50 5.13
N THR A 123 0.06 10.17 4.19
CA THR A 123 -0.02 11.63 4.13
C THR A 123 -1.36 12.03 4.72
N ASN A 124 -1.32 12.80 5.80
CA ASN A 124 -2.52 13.31 6.46
C ASN A 124 -3.29 14.27 5.54
N ASP A 125 -4.57 14.46 5.85
CA ASP A 125 -5.41 15.48 5.22
C ASP A 125 -4.69 16.85 5.23
N ALA A 126 -4.84 17.59 4.16
CA ALA A 126 -4.21 18.91 4.02
C ALA A 126 -4.72 19.91 5.08
N ASP A 127 -5.97 19.73 5.52
CA ASP A 127 -6.57 20.49 6.61
C ASP A 127 -6.85 19.55 7.79
N LEU A 128 -6.06 19.66 8.83
CA LEU A 128 -6.16 18.84 10.04
C LEU A 128 -7.29 19.27 10.98
N THR A 129 -8.10 20.23 10.59
CA THR A 129 -9.21 20.75 11.40
C THR A 129 -10.54 20.65 10.68
N ARG A 130 -11.59 20.44 11.44
CA ARG A 130 -12.99 20.54 11.00
C ARG A 130 -13.77 21.35 12.02
N VAL A 131 -14.75 22.08 11.54
CA VAL A 131 -15.65 22.88 12.39
C VAL A 131 -16.98 22.16 12.53
N LEU A 132 -17.38 21.92 13.77
CA LEU A 132 -18.65 21.30 14.10
C LEU A 132 -19.58 22.34 14.72
N ASP A 133 -20.67 22.65 14.03
CA ASP A 133 -21.74 23.48 14.53
C ASP A 133 -22.88 22.61 15.07
N VAL A 134 -23.18 22.76 16.35
CA VAL A 134 -24.23 22.01 17.07
C VAL A 134 -25.42 22.93 17.32
N TYR A 135 -26.55 22.57 16.75
CA TYR A 135 -27.80 23.35 16.85
C TYR A 135 -28.59 22.91 18.07
N VAL A 136 -28.82 23.81 18.98
CA VAL A 136 -29.52 23.58 20.26
C VAL A 136 -30.84 24.35 20.26
N ASN A 137 -31.93 23.65 20.47
CA ASN A 137 -33.29 24.18 20.55
C ASN A 137 -33.76 24.23 22.00
N ASP A 138 -34.64 25.24 22.29
CA ASP A 138 -35.44 25.26 23.51
C ASP A 138 -36.59 24.27 23.39
N ALA A 139 -36.55 23.21 24.19
CA ALA A 139 -37.62 22.24 24.37
C ALA A 139 -38.23 22.34 25.77
N SER A 140 -38.11 23.51 26.42
CA SER A 140 -38.67 23.76 27.71
C SER A 140 -40.20 23.69 27.66
N ALA A 141 -40.83 23.21 28.71
CA ALA A 141 -42.26 23.07 28.79
C ALA A 141 -42.77 23.42 30.19
N GLU A 142 -44.00 23.89 30.27
CA GLU A 142 -44.74 24.01 31.52
C GLU A 142 -45.47 22.70 31.78
N VAL A 143 -45.18 22.01 32.87
CA VAL A 143 -45.83 20.80 33.31
C VAL A 143 -46.35 21.03 34.71
N ASP A 144 -47.67 20.88 34.89
CA ASP A 144 -48.38 21.07 36.15
C ASP A 144 -48.12 22.46 36.79
N GLY A 145 -48.03 23.49 35.98
CA GLY A 145 -47.80 24.88 36.43
C GLY A 145 -46.33 25.17 36.84
N ALA A 146 -45.42 24.25 36.61
CA ALA A 146 -44.00 24.46 36.84
C ALA A 146 -43.24 24.52 35.53
N PHE A 147 -42.46 25.58 35.31
CA PHE A 147 -41.57 25.68 34.13
C PHE A 147 -40.37 24.79 34.30
N THR A 148 -40.17 23.85 33.35
CA THR A 148 -38.99 23.02 33.32
C THR A 148 -38.17 23.39 32.11
N LYS A 149 -36.99 23.97 32.36
CA LYS A 149 -36.00 24.28 31.30
C LYS A 149 -35.46 23.00 30.70
N LYS A 150 -35.54 22.88 29.39
CA LYS A 150 -34.95 21.74 28.64
C LYS A 150 -34.36 22.24 27.33
N LEU A 151 -33.06 22.08 27.17
CA LEU A 151 -32.36 22.30 25.90
C LEU A 151 -32.03 20.97 25.25
N THR A 152 -32.22 20.88 23.95
CA THR A 152 -32.00 19.63 23.19
C THR A 152 -31.19 19.93 21.93
N ILE A 153 -30.27 19.03 21.57
CA ILE A 153 -29.60 19.09 20.29
C ILE A 153 -30.62 18.75 19.20
N ALA A 154 -30.84 19.68 18.27
CA ALA A 154 -31.72 19.51 17.13
C ALA A 154 -30.98 18.95 15.89
N GLY A 155 -29.68 19.17 15.82
CA GLY A 155 -28.86 18.71 14.72
C GLY A 155 -27.42 19.22 14.81
N TYR A 156 -26.63 18.81 13.86
CA TYR A 156 -25.22 19.25 13.74
C TYR A 156 -24.79 19.32 12.29
N VAL A 157 -23.83 20.17 12.00
CA VAL A 157 -23.18 20.29 10.69
C VAL A 157 -21.66 20.31 10.89
N LEU A 158 -20.96 19.49 10.13
CA LEU A 158 -19.52 19.50 10.05
C LEU A 158 -19.09 20.30 8.81
N HIS A 159 -18.25 21.32 9.01
CA HIS A 159 -17.71 22.18 7.96
C HIS A 159 -16.23 21.93 7.75
N SER A 160 -15.74 22.25 6.54
CA SER A 160 -14.32 22.08 6.16
C SER A 160 -13.41 23.05 6.91
N ASN A 161 -13.88 24.25 7.22
CA ASN A 161 -13.09 25.28 7.89
C ASN A 161 -13.95 26.25 8.71
N GLU A 162 -13.32 27.05 9.56
CA GLU A 162 -13.99 27.97 10.49
C GLU A 162 -14.64 29.21 9.83
N ASN A 163 -14.39 29.43 8.55
CA ASN A 163 -14.98 30.52 7.81
C ASN A 163 -16.34 30.14 7.20
N ASP A 164 -16.67 28.84 7.24
CA ASP A 164 -17.95 28.39 6.76
C ASP A 164 -19.09 28.98 7.60
N GLU A 165 -20.11 29.49 6.91
CA GLU A 165 -21.28 30.06 7.53
C GLU A 165 -22.15 28.95 8.15
N PRO A 166 -22.84 29.21 9.27
CA PRO A 166 -23.72 28.22 9.85
C PRO A 166 -24.83 27.84 8.89
N ASP A 167 -25.15 26.54 8.81
CA ASP A 167 -26.28 26.08 8.06
C ASP A 167 -27.57 26.44 8.80
N VAL A 168 -28.35 27.34 8.25
CA VAL A 168 -29.61 27.78 8.82
C VAL A 168 -30.78 27.11 8.11
N ALA A 169 -31.78 26.71 8.88
CA ALA A 169 -32.88 25.86 8.45
C ALA A 169 -33.55 26.29 7.14
N ALA A 170 -33.91 25.33 6.32
CA ALA A 170 -34.67 25.50 5.12
C ALA A 170 -35.99 26.24 5.40
N GLY A 171 -36.26 27.34 4.71
CA GLY A 171 -37.42 28.19 4.90
C GLY A 171 -37.09 29.63 5.28
N ALA A 172 -35.93 29.90 5.81
CA ALA A 172 -35.33 31.19 5.66
C ALA A 172 -34.83 31.22 4.20
N ASP A 173 -35.01 32.28 3.45
CA ASP A 173 -34.59 32.48 2.05
C ASP A 173 -33.08 32.23 1.77
N PHE A 174 -32.51 31.29 2.46
CA PHE A 174 -31.22 30.69 2.17
C PHE A 174 -31.47 29.67 1.08
N GLY A 175 -31.52 30.15 -0.12
CA GLY A 175 -31.87 29.33 -1.27
C GLY A 175 -31.17 27.98 -1.16
N SER A 176 -31.87 26.95 -1.43
CA SER A 176 -31.47 25.57 -1.64
C SER A 176 -30.26 25.42 -2.57
N THR A 177 -29.43 26.43 -2.68
CA THR A 177 -28.34 26.50 -3.62
C THR A 177 -27.10 25.90 -3.02
N GLY A 178 -26.57 24.95 -3.76
CA GLY A 178 -25.39 24.15 -3.46
C GLY A 178 -24.13 24.83 -2.93
N ALA A 179 -24.15 26.13 -2.69
CA ALA A 179 -23.02 26.84 -2.10
C ALA A 179 -22.72 26.39 -0.65
N TYR A 180 -23.76 26.11 0.14
CA TYR A 180 -23.58 25.62 1.52
C TYR A 180 -23.30 24.12 1.60
N VAL A 181 -23.70 23.37 0.59
CA VAL A 181 -23.38 21.92 0.50
C VAL A 181 -21.90 21.70 0.19
N ALA A 182 -21.30 22.62 -0.54
CA ALA A 182 -19.87 22.52 -0.93
C ALA A 182 -18.90 22.72 0.26
N THR A 183 -19.33 23.35 1.34
CA THR A 183 -18.52 23.59 2.53
C THR A 183 -18.68 22.51 3.59
N LYS A 184 -19.70 21.64 3.47
CA LYS A 184 -19.93 20.55 4.41
C LYS A 184 -18.86 19.48 4.23
N SER A 185 -18.30 19.03 5.33
CA SER A 185 -17.31 17.95 5.38
C SER A 185 -17.95 16.64 5.80
N GLN A 186 -17.40 15.54 5.33
CA GLN A 186 -17.75 14.20 5.81
C GLN A 186 -16.71 13.66 6.81
N GLY A 187 -15.68 14.42 7.12
CA GLY A 187 -14.59 14.03 8.00
C GLY A 187 -13.22 14.35 7.40
N PHE A 188 -12.24 13.53 7.71
CA PHE A 188 -10.85 13.67 7.25
C PHE A 188 -10.55 12.64 6.18
N THR A 189 -9.68 13.00 5.24
CA THR A 189 -9.23 12.12 4.15
C THR A 189 -7.72 12.07 4.11
N ASN A 190 -7.17 10.95 4.54
CA ASN A 190 -5.75 10.68 4.53
C ASN A 190 -5.39 9.81 3.33
N SER A 191 -4.25 10.04 2.68
CA SER A 191 -3.78 9.23 1.56
C SER A 191 -2.72 8.23 2.02
N TYR A 192 -2.79 7.03 1.46
CA TYR A 192 -1.80 5.98 1.65
C TYR A 192 -1.22 5.60 0.30
N ASP A 193 0.03 5.98 0.06
CA ASP A 193 0.74 5.74 -1.19
C ASP A 193 1.57 4.47 -1.08
N THR A 194 1.40 3.59 -2.03
CA THR A 194 2.13 2.33 -2.12
C THR A 194 2.59 2.07 -3.54
N SER A 195 3.64 1.26 -3.68
CA SER A 195 4.14 0.81 -4.96
C SER A 195 4.71 -0.59 -4.85
N ASP A 196 4.83 -1.26 -5.98
CA ASP A 196 5.38 -2.59 -6.08
C ASP A 196 6.91 -2.54 -6.28
N LEU A 197 7.62 -3.49 -5.67
CA LEU A 197 9.04 -3.71 -5.89
C LEU A 197 9.24 -5.03 -6.63
N THR A 198 9.75 -4.94 -7.86
CA THR A 198 10.11 -6.11 -8.66
C THR A 198 11.62 -6.33 -8.64
N LEU A 199 12.04 -7.55 -8.33
CA LEU A 199 13.40 -8.04 -8.47
C LEU A 199 13.47 -8.98 -9.67
N ARG A 200 14.30 -8.67 -10.67
CA ARG A 200 14.45 -9.44 -11.89
C ARG A 200 15.84 -10.06 -12.01
N LYS A 201 15.92 -11.33 -12.50
CA LYS A 201 17.16 -12.05 -12.75
C LYS A 201 17.41 -12.24 -14.22
N GLN A 202 18.63 -11.91 -14.66
CA GLN A 202 19.15 -12.23 -15.99
C GLN A 202 20.47 -12.96 -15.90
N VAL A 203 20.73 -13.85 -16.87
CA VAL A 203 21.98 -14.62 -16.97
C VAL A 203 22.44 -14.60 -18.42
N THR A 204 23.73 -14.34 -18.64
CA THR A 204 24.36 -14.29 -19.96
C THR A 204 25.72 -14.97 -19.96
N GLY A 205 26.28 -15.18 -21.15
CA GLY A 205 27.58 -15.79 -21.33
C GLY A 205 27.51 -17.20 -21.92
N ASN A 206 28.59 -17.61 -22.58
CA ASN A 206 28.67 -18.87 -23.34
C ASN A 206 28.84 -20.12 -22.46
N GLN A 207 29.18 -19.96 -21.17
CA GLN A 207 29.28 -21.03 -20.18
C GLN A 207 28.30 -20.85 -19.01
N ALA A 208 27.36 -19.95 -19.15
CA ALA A 208 26.36 -19.69 -18.11
C ALA A 208 25.18 -20.67 -18.19
N SER A 209 24.75 -21.19 -17.03
CA SER A 209 23.52 -21.99 -16.92
C SER A 209 22.34 -21.07 -16.67
N ARG A 210 21.40 -21.07 -17.60
CA ARG A 210 20.13 -20.33 -17.47
C ARG A 210 19.09 -21.05 -16.62
N ASP A 211 19.28 -22.33 -16.40
CA ASP A 211 18.40 -23.18 -15.58
C ASP A 211 18.81 -23.20 -14.10
N LYS A 212 19.91 -22.52 -13.76
CA LYS A 212 20.38 -22.44 -12.40
C LYS A 212 19.58 -21.41 -11.60
N TYR A 213 19.22 -21.79 -10.36
CA TYR A 213 18.64 -20.88 -9.39
C TYR A 213 19.74 -20.16 -8.62
N PHE A 214 19.57 -18.85 -8.48
CA PHE A 214 20.45 -17.97 -7.67
C PHE A 214 19.67 -17.55 -6.44
N GLU A 215 20.34 -17.58 -5.29
CA GLU A 215 19.77 -17.16 -4.02
C GLU A 215 19.90 -15.63 -3.88
N PHE A 216 18.79 -15.01 -3.56
CA PHE A 216 18.71 -13.59 -3.23
C PHE A 216 18.26 -13.41 -1.80
N THR A 217 18.76 -12.40 -1.13
CA THR A 217 18.26 -11.93 0.17
C THR A 217 17.72 -10.52 0.00
N LEU A 218 16.42 -10.36 0.23
CA LEU A 218 15.75 -9.07 0.29
C LEU A 218 15.60 -8.66 1.75
N ASN A 219 16.12 -7.50 2.09
CA ASN A 219 15.89 -6.83 3.36
C ASN A 219 14.94 -5.67 3.14
N ILE A 220 13.93 -5.56 3.98
CA ILE A 220 12.96 -4.46 4.03
C ILE A 220 13.09 -3.79 5.40
N ASP A 221 13.07 -2.46 5.42
CA ASP A 221 13.05 -1.65 6.65
C ASP A 221 12.11 -0.46 6.48
N LYS A 222 11.61 0.09 7.57
CA LYS A 222 10.64 1.20 7.58
C LYS A 222 9.36 0.91 6.80
N ALA A 223 8.97 -0.35 6.68
CA ALA A 223 7.67 -0.72 6.15
C ALA A 223 6.58 -0.60 7.24
N GLN A 224 5.33 -0.84 6.88
CA GLN A 224 4.26 -0.92 7.87
C GLN A 224 4.55 -2.05 8.89
N PRO A 225 4.46 -1.78 10.20
CA PRO A 225 4.67 -2.81 11.23
C PRO A 225 3.64 -3.94 11.16
N ASN A 226 4.09 -5.15 11.46
CA ASN A 226 3.23 -6.35 11.55
C ASN A 226 2.32 -6.54 10.33
N THR A 227 2.83 -6.20 9.14
CA THR A 227 2.06 -6.19 7.90
C THR A 227 2.51 -7.31 6.99
N LYS A 228 1.54 -8.01 6.40
CA LYS A 228 1.78 -9.04 5.39
C LYS A 228 1.72 -8.40 4.00
N TYR A 229 2.75 -8.62 3.20
CA TYR A 229 2.85 -8.23 1.81
C TYR A 229 2.79 -9.47 0.92
N ASP A 230 1.99 -9.44 -0.12
CA ASP A 230 1.91 -10.53 -1.08
C ASP A 230 3.11 -10.51 -2.03
N VAL A 231 3.56 -11.70 -2.43
CA VAL A 231 4.68 -11.89 -3.35
C VAL A 231 4.20 -12.70 -4.54
N VAL A 232 4.42 -12.15 -5.72
CA VAL A 232 4.13 -12.81 -7.01
C VAL A 232 5.44 -13.18 -7.68
N ILE A 233 5.51 -14.38 -8.25
CA ILE A 233 6.66 -14.90 -9.00
C ILE A 233 6.20 -15.12 -10.42
N ASP A 234 6.88 -14.50 -11.37
CA ASP A 234 6.57 -14.56 -12.79
C ASP A 234 7.83 -14.75 -13.64
N ASP A 235 7.64 -15.18 -14.87
CA ASP A 235 8.63 -15.02 -15.92
C ASP A 235 8.52 -13.61 -16.52
N ALA A 236 9.62 -12.91 -16.56
CA ALA A 236 9.67 -11.57 -17.12
C ALA A 236 9.31 -11.53 -18.62
N ASP A 237 9.56 -12.62 -19.34
CA ASP A 237 9.37 -12.72 -20.80
C ASP A 237 8.04 -13.36 -21.21
N ALA A 238 7.10 -13.52 -20.27
CA ALA A 238 5.68 -13.86 -20.48
C ALA A 238 5.35 -15.22 -21.18
N THR A 239 6.31 -16.08 -21.46
CA THR A 239 6.06 -17.33 -22.18
C THR A 239 5.92 -18.57 -21.30
N SER A 240 6.43 -18.53 -20.08
CA SER A 240 6.24 -19.59 -19.10
C SER A 240 6.15 -19.02 -17.70
N LYS A 241 5.12 -19.37 -16.98
CA LYS A 241 4.99 -18.98 -15.57
C LYS A 241 5.66 -20.05 -14.69
N ALA A 242 6.86 -19.75 -14.21
CA ALA A 242 7.44 -20.54 -13.14
C ALA A 242 6.68 -20.25 -11.85
N ASN A 243 6.03 -21.25 -11.29
CA ASN A 243 5.37 -21.13 -9.99
C ASN A 243 6.31 -21.56 -8.85
N ALA A 244 5.96 -21.20 -7.63
CA ALA A 244 6.72 -21.55 -6.44
C ALA A 244 6.95 -23.08 -6.30
N ALA A 245 6.03 -23.91 -6.79
CA ALA A 245 6.14 -25.36 -6.76
C ALA A 245 7.26 -25.87 -7.68
N THR A 246 7.45 -25.25 -8.86
CA THR A 246 8.54 -25.61 -9.77
C THR A 246 9.90 -25.33 -9.15
N ILE A 247 10.04 -24.19 -8.48
CA ILE A 247 11.28 -23.81 -7.79
C ILE A 247 11.56 -24.77 -6.63
N SER A 248 10.56 -25.09 -5.84
CA SER A 248 10.69 -26.04 -4.72
C SER A 248 11.17 -27.42 -5.17
N ALA A 249 10.67 -27.92 -6.30
CA ALA A 249 11.05 -29.22 -6.83
C ALA A 249 12.53 -29.29 -7.28
N ASN A 250 13.07 -28.18 -7.80
CA ASN A 250 14.41 -28.15 -8.38
C ASN A 250 15.51 -27.79 -7.39
N ALA A 251 15.23 -26.97 -6.38
CA ALA A 251 16.25 -26.46 -5.46
C ALA A 251 16.14 -27.04 -4.04
N GLY A 252 15.09 -27.78 -3.73
CA GLY A 252 14.76 -28.16 -2.35
C GLY A 252 14.41 -26.95 -1.46
N GLN A 253 14.19 -25.78 -2.07
CA GLN A 253 13.95 -24.51 -1.39
C GLN A 253 12.78 -23.82 -2.10
N ALA A 254 11.73 -23.53 -1.34
CA ALA A 254 10.53 -22.90 -1.87
C ALA A 254 10.63 -21.39 -1.74
N ASN A 255 10.16 -20.66 -2.77
CA ASN A 255 9.84 -19.27 -2.63
C ASN A 255 8.56 -19.08 -1.81
N VAL A 256 8.54 -18.03 -1.00
CA VAL A 256 7.34 -17.66 -0.26
C VAL A 256 6.40 -16.85 -1.15
N THR A 257 5.12 -16.92 -0.85
CA THR A 257 4.08 -16.13 -1.52
C THR A 257 3.72 -14.86 -0.74
N SER A 258 4.38 -14.65 0.39
CA SER A 258 4.18 -13.44 1.19
C SER A 258 5.37 -13.20 2.12
N ILE A 259 5.56 -11.92 2.47
CA ILE A 259 6.52 -11.46 3.47
C ILE A 259 5.73 -10.80 4.59
N THR A 260 6.11 -11.04 5.86
CA THR A 260 5.51 -10.35 7.00
C THR A 260 6.60 -9.56 7.73
N THR A 261 6.35 -8.28 7.95
CA THR A 261 7.23 -7.41 8.74
C THR A 261 7.02 -7.62 10.23
N ASP A 262 8.05 -7.37 11.00
CA ASP A 262 8.00 -7.34 12.46
C ASP A 262 7.36 -6.06 13.00
N GLY A 263 7.32 -5.92 14.33
CA GLY A 263 6.78 -4.73 15.01
C GLY A 263 7.58 -3.44 14.76
N ALA A 264 8.77 -3.53 14.18
CA ALA A 264 9.60 -2.38 13.77
C ALA A 264 9.50 -2.10 12.25
N GLY A 265 8.65 -2.81 11.53
CA GLY A 265 8.51 -2.68 10.08
C GLY A 265 9.67 -3.27 9.28
N LYS A 266 10.35 -4.29 9.83
CA LYS A 266 11.49 -4.95 9.20
C LYS A 266 11.12 -6.36 8.75
N ALA A 267 11.71 -6.76 7.63
CA ALA A 267 11.67 -8.15 7.18
C ALA A 267 12.95 -8.52 6.43
N THR A 268 13.33 -9.78 6.50
CA THR A 268 14.39 -10.38 5.69
C THR A 268 13.86 -11.65 5.07
N GLN A 269 13.92 -11.75 3.74
CA GLN A 269 13.39 -12.90 3.01
C GLN A 269 14.37 -13.36 1.94
N LYS A 270 14.55 -14.68 1.82
CA LYS A 270 15.30 -15.31 0.72
C LYS A 270 14.39 -15.68 -0.43
N PHE A 271 14.89 -15.50 -1.64
CA PHE A 271 14.25 -15.89 -2.90
C PHE A 271 15.24 -16.60 -3.82
N TYR A 272 14.72 -17.38 -4.73
CA TYR A 272 15.48 -18.17 -5.70
C TYR A 272 14.93 -17.92 -7.11
N LEU A 273 15.76 -17.36 -7.99
CA LEU A 273 15.36 -17.00 -9.35
C LEU A 273 16.32 -17.59 -10.39
N GLN A 274 15.76 -18.05 -11.49
CA GLN A 274 16.48 -18.40 -12.73
C GLN A 274 16.54 -17.20 -13.68
N HIS A 275 17.25 -17.39 -14.80
CA HIS A 275 17.22 -16.44 -15.91
C HIS A 275 15.78 -16.17 -16.39
N GLY A 276 15.44 -14.90 -16.56
CA GLY A 276 14.13 -14.45 -17.02
C GLY A 276 13.04 -14.40 -15.94
N GLN A 277 13.31 -14.90 -14.74
CA GLN A 277 12.34 -14.86 -13.65
C GLN A 277 12.39 -13.55 -12.86
N GLN A 278 11.28 -13.20 -12.25
CA GLN A 278 11.14 -12.07 -11.36
C GLN A 278 10.22 -12.38 -10.18
N ILE A 279 10.46 -11.70 -9.08
CA ILE A 279 9.51 -11.60 -7.97
C ILE A 279 9.02 -10.16 -7.86
N THR A 280 7.78 -10.01 -7.45
CA THR A 280 7.18 -8.70 -7.15
C THR A 280 6.60 -8.72 -5.75
N VAL A 281 7.10 -7.86 -4.88
CA VAL A 281 6.51 -7.59 -3.55
C VAL A 281 5.51 -6.46 -3.72
N GLN A 282 4.25 -6.73 -3.41
CA GLN A 282 3.14 -5.84 -3.73
C GLN A 282 2.78 -4.91 -2.58
N GLY A 283 2.47 -3.65 -2.91
CA GLY A 283 1.86 -2.70 -2.00
C GLY A 283 2.76 -2.20 -0.87
N LEU A 284 4.07 -2.10 -1.09
CA LEU A 284 4.99 -1.49 -0.14
C LEU A 284 4.69 0.00 0.03
N ALA A 285 4.63 0.46 1.28
CA ALA A 285 4.40 1.86 1.59
C ALA A 285 5.53 2.75 1.03
N LYS A 286 5.18 3.94 0.56
CA LYS A 286 6.16 4.98 0.26
C LYS A 286 7.09 5.19 1.46
N ASP A 287 8.36 5.51 1.18
CA ASP A 287 9.45 5.67 2.15
C ASP A 287 9.92 4.38 2.85
N THR A 288 9.36 3.21 2.51
CA THR A 288 9.96 1.91 2.86
C THR A 288 11.32 1.79 2.19
N THR A 289 12.34 1.37 2.93
CA THR A 289 13.67 1.10 2.37
C THR A 289 13.86 -0.38 2.10
N TYR A 290 14.62 -0.69 1.05
CA TYR A 290 14.94 -2.06 0.68
C TYR A 290 16.41 -2.20 0.30
N ALA A 291 16.95 -3.41 0.46
CA ALA A 291 18.26 -3.80 -0.05
C ALA A 291 18.22 -5.27 -0.49
N VAL A 292 18.72 -5.52 -1.69
CA VAL A 292 18.80 -6.87 -2.27
C VAL A 292 20.24 -7.27 -2.45
N THR A 293 20.59 -8.46 -1.99
CA THR A 293 21.89 -9.08 -2.22
C THR A 293 21.74 -10.43 -2.90
N GLU A 294 22.69 -10.80 -3.74
CA GLU A 294 22.73 -12.08 -4.44
C GLU A 294 23.93 -12.91 -4.01
N ASN A 295 23.75 -14.20 -3.87
CA ASN A 295 24.85 -15.15 -3.85
C ASN A 295 25.28 -15.46 -5.30
N THR A 296 26.34 -14.84 -5.75
CA THR A 296 26.80 -14.86 -7.16
C THR A 296 27.59 -16.11 -7.52
N GLU A 297 28.04 -16.88 -6.53
CA GLU A 297 28.92 -18.02 -6.70
C GLU A 297 30.12 -17.72 -7.61
N ASP A 298 30.30 -18.46 -8.72
CA ASP A 298 31.40 -18.30 -9.68
C ASP A 298 31.05 -17.42 -10.91
N TYR A 299 29.94 -16.68 -10.83
CA TYR A 299 29.53 -15.73 -11.87
C TYR A 299 30.03 -14.32 -11.57
N LYS A 300 30.37 -13.59 -12.64
CA LYS A 300 30.53 -12.16 -12.55
C LYS A 300 29.14 -11.51 -12.53
N SER A 301 28.74 -11.01 -11.39
CA SER A 301 27.47 -10.32 -11.24
C SER A 301 27.62 -8.82 -11.48
N THR A 302 26.62 -8.24 -12.11
CA THR A 302 26.40 -6.80 -12.22
C THR A 302 25.00 -6.51 -11.72
N ALA A 303 24.91 -5.63 -10.71
CA ALA A 303 23.64 -5.23 -10.11
C ALA A 303 23.17 -3.90 -10.69
N ASN A 304 21.87 -3.66 -10.66
CA ASN A 304 21.35 -2.33 -10.96
C ASN A 304 21.95 -1.29 -10.03
N THR A 305 22.36 -0.17 -10.61
CA THR A 305 22.71 1.04 -9.88
C THR A 305 21.83 2.17 -10.36
N LYS A 306 21.82 3.28 -9.63
CA LYS A 306 21.06 4.48 -10.00
C LYS A 306 21.35 4.95 -11.44
N ASP A 307 22.60 4.81 -11.89
CA ASP A 307 23.08 5.34 -13.17
C ASP A 307 23.26 4.26 -14.25
N ALA A 308 23.12 2.98 -13.90
CA ALA A 308 23.36 1.85 -14.80
C ALA A 308 22.40 0.68 -14.52
N PRO A 309 21.16 0.74 -14.97
CA PRO A 309 20.25 -0.40 -14.88
C PRO A 309 20.73 -1.52 -15.82
N VAL A 310 20.73 -2.75 -15.31
CA VAL A 310 21.20 -3.95 -16.04
C VAL A 310 20.06 -4.89 -16.44
N VAL A 311 18.85 -4.60 -16.00
CA VAL A 311 17.65 -5.36 -16.35
C VAL A 311 16.62 -4.45 -17.01
N ASP A 312 15.85 -5.01 -17.95
CA ASP A 312 14.80 -4.27 -18.61
C ASP A 312 13.65 -3.98 -17.63
N THR A 313 13.05 -2.80 -17.75
CA THR A 313 11.86 -2.42 -17.01
C THR A 313 10.61 -2.57 -17.89
N LYS A 314 9.46 -2.79 -17.27
CA LYS A 314 8.18 -2.64 -17.97
C LYS A 314 7.87 -1.15 -18.16
N ALA A 315 6.96 -0.83 -19.06
CA ALA A 315 6.59 0.55 -19.38
C ALA A 315 6.02 1.35 -18.18
N ASP A 316 5.48 0.65 -17.19
CA ASP A 316 4.84 1.20 -15.99
C ASP A 316 5.72 1.11 -14.72
N THR A 317 6.98 0.68 -14.87
CA THR A 317 7.93 0.58 -13.77
C THR A 317 9.18 1.43 -14.01
N GLU A 318 9.77 1.93 -12.95
CA GLU A 318 11.03 2.68 -12.99
C GLU A 318 12.21 1.76 -12.66
N ALA A 319 13.31 1.91 -13.41
CA ALA A 319 14.56 1.22 -13.11
C ALA A 319 15.15 1.76 -11.80
N ALA A 320 15.42 0.86 -10.87
CA ALA A 320 15.89 1.20 -9.53
C ALA A 320 17.20 0.48 -9.17
N PRO A 321 18.05 1.04 -8.31
CA PRO A 321 19.20 0.34 -7.75
C PRO A 321 18.78 -0.85 -6.89
N VAL A 322 19.72 -1.75 -6.56
CA VAL A 322 19.46 -2.92 -5.70
C VAL A 322 19.23 -2.56 -4.23
N ASP A 323 19.49 -1.32 -3.86
CA ASP A 323 19.16 -0.74 -2.56
C ASP A 323 18.58 0.65 -2.77
N GLY A 324 17.53 0.97 -2.06
CA GLY A 324 16.83 2.23 -2.26
C GLY A 324 15.61 2.42 -1.36
N THR A 325 14.75 3.30 -1.80
CA THR A 325 13.51 3.68 -1.10
C THR A 325 12.34 3.58 -2.06
N ILE A 326 11.24 3.04 -1.59
CA ILE A 326 9.98 2.98 -2.33
C ILE A 326 9.43 4.40 -2.53
N VAL A 327 9.10 4.71 -3.76
CA VAL A 327 8.50 5.97 -4.20
C VAL A 327 7.06 5.73 -4.67
N SER A 328 6.41 6.73 -5.26
CA SER A 328 5.00 6.62 -5.71
C SER A 328 4.82 5.90 -7.05
N THR A 329 5.89 5.32 -7.61
CA THR A 329 5.87 4.51 -8.84
C THR A 329 6.44 3.14 -8.59
N ASP A 330 5.96 2.13 -9.30
CA ASP A 330 6.49 0.78 -9.23
C ASP A 330 7.97 0.76 -9.64
N LEU A 331 8.76 -0.03 -8.94
CA LEU A 331 10.21 -0.10 -9.11
C LEU A 331 10.63 -1.48 -9.62
N THR A 332 11.58 -1.51 -10.54
CA THR A 332 12.26 -2.75 -10.96
C THR A 332 13.75 -2.63 -10.74
N THR A 333 14.28 -3.54 -9.95
CA THR A 333 15.72 -3.73 -9.74
C THR A 333 16.16 -5.11 -10.18
N GLY A 334 17.46 -5.41 -10.22
CA GLY A 334 17.88 -6.77 -10.54
C GLY A 334 19.37 -6.94 -10.75
N PHE A 335 19.69 -8.17 -11.18
CA PHE A 335 21.04 -8.66 -11.35
C PHE A 335 21.21 -9.33 -12.71
N LEU A 336 22.34 -9.04 -13.35
CA LEU A 336 22.83 -9.73 -14.55
C LEU A 336 24.07 -10.53 -14.19
N ASN A 337 24.01 -11.86 -14.25
CA ASN A 337 25.13 -12.74 -14.05
C ASN A 337 25.75 -13.16 -15.38
N THR A 338 27.03 -12.96 -15.51
CA THR A 338 27.81 -13.33 -16.71
C THR A 338 28.82 -14.43 -16.38
N ARG A 339 28.86 -15.47 -17.21
CA ARG A 339 29.89 -16.50 -17.15
C ARG A 339 30.37 -16.84 -18.54
N ASP A 340 31.54 -16.34 -18.87
CA ASP A 340 32.19 -16.60 -20.16
C ASP A 340 33.36 -17.54 -19.96
N GLY A 341 33.48 -18.52 -20.84
CA GLY A 341 34.61 -19.41 -20.88
C GLY A 341 35.40 -19.24 -22.17
N VAL A 342 36.72 -19.43 -22.07
CA VAL A 342 37.60 -19.49 -23.21
C VAL A 342 37.63 -20.94 -23.71
N ILE A 343 37.36 -21.16 -24.97
CA ILE A 343 37.57 -22.45 -25.61
C ILE A 343 39.09 -22.60 -25.81
N PRO A 344 39.76 -23.60 -25.19
CA PRO A 344 41.19 -23.78 -25.39
C PRO A 344 41.53 -23.94 -26.87
N THR A 345 42.56 -23.27 -27.33
CA THR A 345 43.09 -23.45 -28.67
C THR A 345 43.57 -24.91 -28.83
N GLY A 346 42.93 -25.70 -29.66
CA GLY A 346 43.15 -27.13 -29.82
C GLY A 346 41.92 -28.00 -29.62
N VAL A 347 40.83 -27.43 -29.07
CA VAL A 347 39.53 -28.04 -29.16
C VAL A 347 38.99 -27.77 -30.56
N ILE A 348 38.84 -28.80 -31.36
CA ILE A 348 38.11 -28.66 -32.64
C ILE A 348 36.70 -28.25 -32.31
N MET A 349 36.32 -27.06 -32.73
CA MET A 349 34.94 -26.59 -32.61
C MET A 349 34.05 -27.47 -33.54
N ALA A 350 33.68 -28.63 -33.07
CA ALA A 350 32.64 -29.40 -33.70
C ALA A 350 31.31 -28.78 -33.34
N VAL A 351 30.45 -28.66 -34.31
CA VAL A 351 29.07 -28.13 -34.18
C VAL A 351 28.23 -28.98 -33.21
N ALA A 352 28.74 -30.17 -32.84
CA ALA A 352 28.21 -30.97 -31.74
C ALA A 352 29.36 -31.85 -31.16
N PRO A 353 29.42 -32.08 -29.84
CA PRO A 353 30.45 -32.93 -29.21
C PRO A 353 30.42 -34.37 -29.76
N PHE A 354 29.29 -34.84 -30.28
CA PHE A 354 29.17 -36.13 -30.95
C PHE A 354 29.77 -36.17 -32.35
N ALA A 355 29.96 -35.04 -33.02
CA ALA A 355 30.56 -34.98 -34.33
C ALA A 355 32.08 -35.27 -34.31
N VAL A 356 32.78 -34.93 -33.22
CA VAL A 356 34.22 -35.27 -33.06
C VAL A 356 34.41 -36.75 -32.90
N VAL A 357 33.57 -37.41 -32.13
CA VAL A 357 33.62 -38.89 -31.95
C VAL A 357 33.21 -39.61 -33.22
N THR A 358 32.25 -39.11 -33.99
CA THR A 358 31.86 -39.69 -35.29
C THR A 358 32.91 -39.46 -36.36
N ILE A 359 33.63 -38.34 -36.39
CA ILE A 359 34.69 -38.12 -37.37
C ILE A 359 35.89 -39.04 -37.10
N LEU A 360 36.30 -39.18 -35.85
CA LEU A 360 37.38 -40.13 -35.48
C LEU A 360 36.96 -41.59 -35.68
N GLY A 361 35.71 -41.92 -35.32
CA GLY A 361 35.14 -43.23 -35.56
C GLY A 361 34.90 -43.50 -37.06
N GLY A 362 34.42 -42.50 -37.79
CA GLY A 362 34.19 -42.58 -39.23
C GLY A 362 35.47 -42.78 -40.04
N ALA A 363 36.56 -42.08 -39.71
CA ALA A 363 37.84 -42.27 -40.34
C ALA A 363 38.43 -43.68 -40.07
N GLY A 364 38.21 -44.23 -38.87
CA GLY A 364 38.57 -45.60 -38.51
C GLY A 364 37.75 -46.63 -39.28
N ILE A 365 36.46 -46.42 -39.45
CA ILE A 365 35.56 -47.32 -40.19
C ILE A 365 35.84 -47.28 -41.69
N VAL A 366 36.06 -46.10 -42.28
CA VAL A 366 36.38 -45.93 -43.68
C VAL A 366 37.72 -46.63 -44.04
N THR A 367 38.72 -46.50 -43.15
CA THR A 367 40.03 -47.21 -43.36
C THR A 367 39.90 -48.72 -43.21
N MET A 368 39.00 -49.26 -42.35
CA MET A 368 38.72 -50.68 -42.23
C MET A 368 37.94 -51.19 -43.43
N VAL A 369 36.93 -50.46 -43.91
CA VAL A 369 36.15 -50.83 -45.09
C VAL A 369 37.01 -50.84 -46.38
N MET A 370 37.86 -49.82 -46.59
CA MET A 370 38.78 -49.78 -47.71
C MET A 370 39.81 -50.90 -47.66
N LYS A 371 40.27 -51.31 -46.48
CA LYS A 371 41.20 -52.42 -46.33
C LYS A 371 40.54 -53.79 -46.60
N LYS A 372 39.25 -53.93 -46.31
CA LYS A 372 38.50 -55.16 -46.57
C LYS A 372 38.22 -55.36 -48.07
N ASN A 373 37.79 -54.27 -48.72
CA ASN A 373 37.53 -54.35 -50.17
C ASN A 373 38.76 -54.54 -50.99
N LYS A 374 39.98 -54.18 -50.56
CA LYS A 374 41.24 -54.46 -51.23
C LYS A 374 41.70 -55.93 -51.07
N LYS A 375 41.11 -56.75 -50.19
CA LYS A 375 41.38 -58.17 -50.00
C LYS A 375 40.43 -59.04 -50.75
N GLU A 376 39.32 -58.58 -51.28
CA GLU A 376 38.37 -59.36 -52.06
C GLU A 376 38.63 -59.28 -53.58
N ASP A 377 39.51 -58.34 -54.02
CA ASP A 377 39.90 -58.24 -55.44
C ASP A 377 41.24 -58.88 -55.76
N LYS A 378 41.63 -59.96 -55.03
CA LYS A 378 42.74 -60.88 -55.43
C LYS A 378 42.34 -62.34 -55.50
#